data_6859ab5dc74008443d8002f0ef3405e8
#
_entry.id   6859ab5dc74008443d8002f0ef3405e8
#
_cell.length_a   1.000
_cell.length_b   1.000
_cell.length_c   1.000
_cell.angle_alpha   90.00
_cell.angle_beta   90.00
_cell.angle_gamma   90.00
#
_symmetry.space_group_name_H-M   'P 1'
#
loop_
_entity.id
_entity.type
_entity.pdbx_description
1 polymer ?
#
loop_
_entity_poly.entity_id
_entity_poly.type
_entity_poly.pdbx_seq_one_letter_code
_entity_poly.pdbx_strand_id
1 'polypeptide(L)'
;MKLTRSVQLNPFVLLLIPLVDICFLLLLLFFVSSTFLLHPGVSVNLPFSKFTLGPQKDPIIVSITAGPYPLIYYRDQQIELGDLEHRLQEDHSRDRSIIIQADRQTPQGSVVEVMNLCLENGYPVVLATSQKQQ
;
A
#
# COMPACT_ATOMS: atom_id res chain seq x y z
N MET A 1 8.57 -32.27 -58.92
CA MET A 1 8.15 -33.07 -57.76
C MET A 1 7.28 -32.22 -56.86
N LYS A 2 5.96 -32.47 -56.83
CA LYS A 2 5.03 -31.81 -55.89
C LYS A 2 4.96 -32.66 -54.64
N LEU A 3 5.59 -32.18 -53.57
CA LEU A 3 5.46 -32.76 -52.25
C LEU A 3 4.13 -32.32 -51.63
N THR A 4 3.09 -33.12 -51.82
CA THR A 4 1.82 -32.97 -51.07
C THR A 4 2.00 -33.51 -49.68
N ARG A 5 2.35 -32.64 -48.72
CA ARG A 5 2.37 -32.99 -47.31
C ARG A 5 0.92 -33.00 -46.83
N SER A 6 0.31 -34.16 -46.74
CA SER A 6 -0.99 -34.38 -46.13
C SER A 6 -0.81 -34.30 -44.60
N VAL A 7 -1.06 -33.17 -44.02
CA VAL A 7 -1.10 -33.01 -42.56
C VAL A 7 -2.50 -33.47 -42.13
N GLN A 8 -2.61 -34.65 -41.58
CA GLN A 8 -3.83 -35.10 -40.88
C GLN A 8 -3.94 -34.36 -39.57
N LEU A 9 -4.67 -33.25 -39.55
CA LEU A 9 -5.01 -32.53 -38.34
C LEU A 9 -6.10 -33.32 -37.60
N ASN A 10 -5.76 -33.81 -36.41
CA ASN A 10 -6.72 -34.42 -35.51
C ASN A 10 -7.76 -33.37 -35.12
N PRO A 11 -9.09 -33.57 -35.35
CA PRO A 11 -10.11 -32.58 -35.01
C PRO A 11 -10.13 -32.20 -33.51
N PHE A 12 -9.67 -33.11 -32.67
CA PHE A 12 -9.52 -32.85 -31.22
C PHE A 12 -8.44 -31.79 -30.93
N VAL A 13 -7.34 -31.80 -31.67
CA VAL A 13 -6.27 -30.80 -31.53
C VAL A 13 -6.74 -29.43 -32.01
N LEU A 14 -7.56 -29.39 -33.08
CA LEU A 14 -8.13 -28.13 -33.57
C LEU A 14 -9.07 -27.46 -32.54
N LEU A 15 -9.82 -28.27 -31.78
CA LEU A 15 -10.70 -27.79 -30.70
C LEU A 15 -9.91 -27.31 -29.46
N LEU A 16 -8.71 -27.86 -29.25
CA LEU A 16 -7.88 -27.50 -28.11
C LEU A 16 -7.26 -26.10 -28.24
N ILE A 17 -6.98 -25.66 -29.47
CA ILE A 17 -6.34 -24.36 -29.73
C ILE A 17 -7.16 -23.19 -29.14
N PRO A 18 -8.46 -23.02 -29.49
CA PRO A 18 -9.25 -21.94 -28.89
C PRO A 18 -9.47 -22.09 -27.39
N LEU A 19 -9.48 -23.31 -26.86
CA LEU A 19 -9.60 -23.55 -25.42
C LEU A 19 -8.37 -23.04 -24.68
N VAL A 20 -7.17 -23.29 -25.19
CA VAL A 20 -5.91 -22.80 -24.60
C VAL A 20 -5.85 -21.27 -24.66
N ASP A 21 -6.33 -20.66 -25.76
CA ASP A 21 -6.38 -19.19 -25.91
C ASP A 21 -7.28 -18.56 -24.84
N ILE A 22 -8.49 -19.11 -24.63
CA ILE A 22 -9.40 -18.65 -23.60
C ILE A 22 -8.78 -18.78 -22.20
N CYS A 23 -8.13 -19.91 -21.88
CA CYS A 23 -7.43 -20.10 -20.63
C CYS A 23 -6.32 -19.07 -20.44
N PHE A 24 -5.57 -18.78 -21.49
CA PHE A 24 -4.49 -17.79 -21.44
C PHE A 24 -5.04 -16.36 -21.20
N LEU A 25 -6.13 -16.00 -21.89
CA LEU A 25 -6.81 -14.71 -21.66
C LEU A 25 -7.33 -14.57 -20.24
N LEU A 26 -7.90 -15.64 -19.66
CA LEU A 26 -8.33 -15.65 -18.26
C LEU A 26 -7.15 -15.47 -17.30
N LEU A 27 -6.03 -16.16 -17.55
CA LEU A 27 -4.81 -15.98 -16.75
C LEU A 27 -4.28 -14.55 -16.83
N LEU A 28 -4.26 -13.95 -18.02
CA LEU A 28 -3.88 -12.54 -18.17
C LEU A 28 -4.84 -11.62 -17.43
N LEU A 29 -6.15 -11.89 -17.51
CA LEU A 29 -7.14 -11.11 -16.76
C LEU A 29 -6.92 -11.21 -15.24
N PHE A 30 -6.67 -12.39 -14.71
CA PHE A 30 -6.34 -12.58 -13.29
C PHE A 30 -5.04 -11.88 -12.92
N PHE A 31 -4.02 -11.94 -13.76
CA PHE A 31 -2.74 -11.29 -13.52
C PHE A 31 -2.90 -9.76 -13.46
N VAL A 32 -3.63 -9.19 -14.40
CA VAL A 32 -3.94 -7.75 -14.43
C VAL A 32 -4.84 -7.36 -13.25
N SER A 33 -5.88 -8.14 -12.94
CA SER A 33 -6.77 -7.89 -11.79
C SER A 33 -6.05 -7.95 -10.46
N SER A 34 -5.06 -8.82 -10.32
CA SER A 34 -4.23 -8.91 -9.09
C SER A 34 -3.45 -7.62 -8.81
N THR A 35 -3.13 -6.86 -9.85
CA THR A 35 -2.46 -5.55 -9.70
C THR A 35 -3.43 -4.45 -9.22
N PHE A 36 -4.75 -4.64 -9.37
CA PHE A 36 -5.78 -3.71 -8.91
C PHE A 36 -6.22 -3.90 -7.44
N LEU A 37 -5.63 -4.80 -6.70
CA LEU A 37 -5.68 -4.76 -5.25
C LEU A 37 -4.82 -3.59 -4.73
N LEU A 38 -5.07 -2.42 -5.32
CA LEU A 38 -4.67 -1.16 -4.73
C LEU A 38 -5.42 -1.09 -3.40
N HIS A 39 -4.68 -1.19 -2.33
CA HIS A 39 -5.19 -0.83 -1.02
C HIS A 39 -5.79 0.57 -1.17
N PRO A 40 -7.05 0.79 -0.81
CA PRO A 40 -7.61 2.13 -0.84
C PRO A 40 -6.81 2.97 0.14
N GLY A 41 -5.76 3.60 -0.36
CA GLY A 41 -4.94 4.52 0.41
C GLY A 41 -5.82 5.68 0.87
N VAL A 42 -5.72 6.02 2.15
CA VAL A 42 -6.39 7.20 2.67
C VAL A 42 -5.73 8.42 2.06
N SER A 43 -6.49 9.23 1.32
CA SER A 43 -5.97 10.48 0.77
C SER A 43 -5.86 11.52 1.90
N VAL A 44 -4.64 11.84 2.28
CA VAL A 44 -4.33 12.83 3.30
C VAL A 44 -3.63 14.02 2.65
N ASN A 45 -4.15 15.24 2.86
CA ASN A 45 -3.49 16.45 2.42
C ASN A 45 -2.39 16.83 3.41
N LEU A 46 -1.15 16.51 3.10
CA LEU A 46 -0.02 16.78 3.97
C LEU A 46 0.33 18.29 4.03
N PRO A 47 0.82 18.77 5.16
CA PRO A 47 1.37 20.11 5.27
C PRO A 47 2.62 20.25 4.39
N PHE A 48 2.86 21.46 3.87
CA PHE A 48 4.02 21.73 3.01
C PHE A 48 5.30 21.88 3.82
N SER A 49 6.38 21.25 3.34
CA SER A 49 7.74 21.44 3.86
C SER A 49 8.73 21.68 2.71
N LYS A 50 9.79 22.42 3.01
CA LYS A 50 10.94 22.61 2.11
C LYS A 50 11.95 21.48 2.20
N PHE A 51 11.83 20.62 3.22
CA PHE A 51 12.77 19.52 3.48
C PHE A 51 12.17 18.22 3.02
N THR A 52 12.99 17.41 2.36
CA THR A 52 12.64 16.06 1.95
C THR A 52 13.27 15.06 2.92
N LEU A 53 12.49 14.09 3.34
CA LEU A 53 13.03 12.92 4.04
C LEU A 53 13.89 12.11 3.07
N GLY A 54 15.08 11.76 3.52
CA GLY A 54 15.92 10.81 2.81
C GLY A 54 15.26 9.43 2.70
N PRO A 55 15.81 8.53 1.86
CA PRO A 55 15.27 7.19 1.69
C PRO A 55 15.24 6.45 3.03
N GLN A 56 14.06 6.06 3.48
CA GLN A 56 13.84 5.26 4.68
C GLN A 56 13.74 3.79 4.28
N LYS A 57 14.39 2.93 5.05
CA LYS A 57 14.40 1.49 4.80
C LYS A 57 13.11 0.86 5.36
N ASP A 58 12.17 0.55 4.47
CA ASP A 58 10.90 -0.14 4.76
C ASP A 58 10.09 0.50 5.94
N PRO A 59 9.69 1.78 5.82
CA PRO A 59 9.05 2.49 6.90
C PRO A 59 7.62 1.99 7.15
N ILE A 60 7.18 2.08 8.40
CA ILE A 60 5.79 1.86 8.77
C ILE A 60 5.02 3.16 8.57
N ILE A 61 3.92 3.11 7.82
CA ILE A 61 3.10 4.29 7.56
C ILE A 61 1.90 4.30 8.52
N VAL A 62 1.75 5.41 9.23
CA VAL A 62 0.58 5.71 10.07
C VAL A 62 -0.06 6.97 9.52
N SER A 63 -1.30 6.86 9.04
CA SER A 63 -2.05 8.00 8.48
C SER A 63 -3.13 8.46 9.46
N ILE A 64 -3.27 9.78 9.60
CA ILE A 64 -4.26 10.42 10.49
C ILE A 64 -5.12 11.35 9.64
N THR A 65 -6.43 11.11 9.63
CA THR A 65 -7.37 11.89 8.82
C THR A 65 -7.69 13.26 9.44
N ALA A 66 -8.24 14.16 8.62
CA ALA A 66 -8.79 15.42 9.07
C ALA A 66 -10.07 15.22 9.89
N GLY A 67 -10.39 16.21 10.70
CA GLY A 67 -11.67 16.33 11.39
C GLY A 67 -11.57 16.35 12.91
N PRO A 68 -12.70 16.60 13.61
CA PRO A 68 -12.74 16.70 15.06
C PRO A 68 -12.50 15.33 15.76
N TYR A 69 -12.77 14.23 15.05
CA TYR A 69 -12.50 12.86 15.48
C TYR A 69 -11.62 12.18 14.43
N PRO A 70 -10.30 12.41 14.45
CA PRO A 70 -9.40 11.88 13.44
C PRO A 70 -9.33 10.36 13.53
N LEU A 71 -9.43 9.70 12.38
CA LEU A 71 -9.26 8.26 12.28
C LEU A 71 -7.79 7.93 12.05
N ILE A 72 -7.30 6.90 12.72
CA ILE A 72 -5.92 6.43 12.62
C ILE A 72 -5.90 5.19 11.73
N TYR A 73 -4.99 5.18 10.76
CA TYR A 73 -4.76 4.05 9.88
C TYR A 73 -3.33 3.56 10.03
N TYR A 74 -3.19 2.29 10.33
CA TYR A 74 -1.91 1.58 10.38
C TYR A 74 -1.82 0.63 9.19
N ARG A 75 -0.86 0.85 8.27
CA ARG A 75 -0.74 0.07 7.04
C ARG A 75 -2.08 -0.07 6.30
N ASP A 76 -2.78 1.05 6.10
CA ASP A 76 -4.10 1.14 5.44
C ASP A 76 -5.28 0.45 6.16
N GLN A 77 -5.08 -0.05 7.37
CA GLN A 77 -6.15 -0.57 8.23
C GLN A 77 -6.54 0.46 9.28
N GLN A 78 -7.82 0.78 9.36
CA GLN A 78 -8.33 1.64 10.41
C GLN A 78 -8.19 0.94 11.77
N ILE A 79 -7.62 1.65 12.72
CA ILE A 79 -7.41 1.15 14.08
C ILE A 79 -7.73 2.23 15.11
N GLU A 80 -7.97 1.83 16.34
CA GLU A 80 -8.02 2.73 17.49
C GLU A 80 -6.63 2.95 18.09
N LEU A 81 -6.48 4.02 18.87
CA LEU A 81 -5.19 4.37 19.48
C LEU A 81 -4.63 3.25 20.38
N GLY A 82 -5.51 2.58 21.13
CA GLY A 82 -5.13 1.44 21.97
C GLY A 82 -4.65 0.23 21.18
N ASP A 83 -5.27 -0.03 20.04
CA ASP A 83 -4.87 -1.11 19.13
C ASP A 83 -3.52 -0.80 18.46
N LEU A 84 -3.23 0.47 18.20
CA LEU A 84 -1.94 0.90 17.66
C LEU A 84 -0.82 0.51 18.63
N GLU A 85 -1.00 0.78 19.93
CA GLU A 85 -0.02 0.41 20.96
C GLU A 85 0.25 -1.09 20.96
N HIS A 86 -0.79 -1.90 20.96
CA HIS A 86 -0.67 -3.37 20.94
C HIS A 86 0.08 -3.86 19.71
N ARG A 87 -0.23 -3.34 18.53
CA ARG A 87 0.45 -3.70 17.28
C ARG A 87 1.92 -3.29 17.25
N LEU A 88 2.26 -2.14 17.83
CA LEU A 88 3.64 -1.68 17.95
C LEU A 88 4.45 -2.55 18.92
N GLN A 89 3.82 -3.06 19.97
CA GLN A 89 4.46 -3.99 20.91
C GLN A 89 4.69 -5.37 20.30
N GLU A 90 3.78 -5.84 19.44
CA GLU A 90 3.91 -7.11 18.72
C GLU A 90 4.94 -7.04 17.58
N ASP A 91 5.08 -5.88 16.94
CA ASP A 91 6.05 -5.69 15.86
C ASP A 91 7.45 -5.43 16.43
N HIS A 92 8.26 -6.48 16.53
CA HIS A 92 9.62 -6.44 17.09
C HIS A 92 10.63 -5.70 16.19
N SER A 93 10.18 -5.07 15.12
CA SER A 93 11.02 -4.39 14.10
C SER A 93 11.40 -2.98 14.49
N ARG A 94 12.05 -2.79 15.66
CA ARG A 94 12.46 -1.47 16.18
C ARG A 94 13.45 -0.71 15.30
N ASP A 95 14.03 -1.36 14.29
CA ASP A 95 14.92 -0.72 13.32
C ASP A 95 14.15 0.06 12.23
N ARG A 96 12.81 -0.02 12.20
CA ARG A 96 11.98 0.67 11.23
C ARG A 96 11.53 2.00 11.77
N SER A 97 11.59 3.03 10.93
CA SER A 97 11.00 4.32 11.25
C SER A 97 9.50 4.32 10.99
N ILE A 98 8.76 5.03 11.83
CA ILE A 98 7.34 5.30 11.61
C ILE A 98 7.20 6.64 10.92
N ILE A 99 6.55 6.65 9.76
CA ILE A 99 6.20 7.87 9.05
C ILE A 99 4.75 8.21 9.37
N ILE A 100 4.53 9.29 10.10
CA ILE A 100 3.20 9.81 10.39
C ILE A 100 2.78 10.75 9.25
N GLN A 101 1.69 10.41 8.59
CA GLN A 101 1.04 11.22 7.57
C GLN A 101 -0.23 11.85 8.16
N ALA A 102 -0.13 13.05 8.66
CA ALA A 102 -1.27 13.78 9.19
C ALA A 102 -1.82 14.77 8.18
N ASP A 103 -3.16 14.87 8.08
CA ASP A 103 -3.80 15.90 7.29
C ASP A 103 -3.55 17.29 7.89
N ARG A 104 -3.54 18.33 7.04
CA ARG A 104 -3.34 19.73 7.46
C ARG A 104 -4.39 20.20 8.47
N GLN A 105 -5.58 19.63 8.44
CA GLN A 105 -6.70 19.94 9.30
C GLN A 105 -6.84 18.98 10.49
N THR A 106 -5.89 18.07 10.65
CA THR A 106 -5.86 17.18 11.83
C THR A 106 -5.54 18.01 13.08
N PRO A 107 -6.28 17.82 14.18
CA PRO A 107 -5.95 18.44 15.45
C PRO A 107 -4.51 18.07 15.86
N GLN A 108 -3.71 19.09 16.18
CA GLN A 108 -2.31 18.91 16.53
C GLN A 108 -2.14 18.00 17.75
N GLY A 109 -3.09 18.05 18.69
CA GLY A 109 -3.09 17.17 19.86
C GLY A 109 -3.09 15.69 19.49
N SER A 110 -3.93 15.28 18.54
CA SER A 110 -4.00 13.89 18.09
C SER A 110 -2.71 13.43 17.39
N VAL A 111 -2.06 14.30 16.65
CA VAL A 111 -0.77 14.01 16.02
C VAL A 111 0.31 13.78 17.07
N VAL A 112 0.37 14.65 18.11
CA VAL A 112 1.33 14.55 19.20
C VAL A 112 1.08 13.29 20.03
N GLU A 113 -0.17 12.93 20.27
CA GLU A 113 -0.54 11.72 21.01
C GLU A 113 -0.06 10.45 20.30
N VAL A 114 -0.31 10.32 19.01
CA VAL A 114 0.20 9.20 18.19
C VAL A 114 1.72 9.19 18.14
N MET A 115 2.35 10.36 18.02
CA MET A 115 3.80 10.48 17.99
C MET A 115 4.44 10.03 19.31
N ASN A 116 3.88 10.46 20.46
CA ASN A 116 4.37 10.06 21.78
C ASN A 116 4.26 8.55 21.95
N LEU A 117 3.12 7.96 21.60
CA LEU A 117 2.90 6.53 21.70
C LEU A 117 3.93 5.72 20.87
N CYS A 118 4.26 6.18 19.68
CA CYS A 118 5.29 5.55 18.86
C CYS A 118 6.69 5.68 19.49
N LEU A 119 7.03 6.85 20.04
CA LEU A 119 8.32 7.10 20.68
C LEU A 119 8.47 6.30 21.99
N GLU A 120 7.42 6.18 22.79
CA GLU A 120 7.40 5.38 24.02
C GLU A 120 7.66 3.89 23.73
N ASN A 121 7.20 3.39 22.61
CA ASN A 121 7.48 2.02 22.13
C ASN A 121 8.85 1.88 21.45
N GLY A 122 9.66 2.95 21.42
CA GLY A 122 11.04 2.92 20.92
C GLY A 122 11.20 3.03 19.41
N TYR A 123 10.16 3.49 18.70
CA TYR A 123 10.24 3.70 17.26
C TYR A 123 10.68 5.14 16.93
N PRO A 124 11.65 5.32 16.03
CA PRO A 124 11.95 6.63 15.49
C PRO A 124 10.79 7.13 14.65
N VAL A 125 10.29 8.33 14.95
CA VAL A 125 9.12 8.92 14.30
C VAL A 125 9.55 10.03 13.35
N VAL A 126 8.94 10.04 12.19
CA VAL A 126 9.12 11.07 11.18
C VAL A 126 7.77 11.58 10.72
N LEU A 127 7.58 12.89 10.75
CA LEU A 127 6.36 13.52 10.24
C LEU A 127 6.50 13.76 8.73
N ALA A 128 5.61 13.15 7.94
CA ALA A 128 5.59 13.35 6.51
C ALA A 128 4.98 14.71 6.15
N THR A 129 5.63 15.39 5.22
CA THR A 129 5.19 16.67 4.68
C THR A 129 5.24 16.64 3.17
N SER A 130 4.34 17.35 2.48
CA SER A 130 4.38 17.47 1.03
C SER A 130 5.38 18.55 0.60
N GLN A 131 6.10 18.34 -0.49
CA GLN A 131 6.87 19.39 -1.12
C GLN A 131 5.95 20.32 -1.90
N LYS A 132 6.17 21.64 -1.78
CA LYS A 132 5.56 22.61 -2.67
C LYS A 132 6.24 22.45 -4.04
N GLN A 133 5.50 21.96 -5.03
CA GLN A 133 5.96 22.06 -6.43
C GLN A 133 6.03 23.55 -6.78
N GLN A 134 7.25 23.99 -7.13
CA GLN A 134 7.49 25.30 -7.75
C GLN A 134 7.07 25.26 -9.22
#